data_b05586748314d2c8a757b7d3290a2f44
#
_entry.id   b05586748314d2c8a757b7d3290a2f44
#
_cell.length_a   1.000
_cell.length_b   1.000
_cell.length_c   1.000
_cell.angle_alpha   90.00
_cell.angle_beta   90.00
_cell.angle_gamma   90.00
#
_symmetry.space_group_name_H-M   'P 1'
#
loop_
_entity.id
_entity.type
_entity.pdbx_description
1 polymer ?
#
loop_
_entity_poly.entity_id
_entity_poly.type
_entity_poly.pdbx_seq_one_letter_code
_entity_poly.pdbx_strand_id
1 'polypeptide(L)'
;MHIAELYQIYQQYPVVCTDSRNCSSGSLFFALKGESFDGNLFAAKALETGCAYTVVDDPTVKTDNRYILVDNVLQTLQQLAVYHRQILKTPVIGITGTNGKTTTKELLAAVLSAKYNLLYTLGNLNNHIGVPLTLLRLTPEHTMAVIEMGANHPGEIRELSWIAQPDYGIITNVGLAHLEGFGSLEGVIHAKGELYDYLRQTNGKIFIHKENPYLQSMAHGLEQITYG
;
A
#
# COMPACT_ATOMS: atom_id res chain seq x y z
N MET A 1 15.33 15.93 4.61
CA MET A 1 14.15 16.64 4.06
C MET A 1 12.92 16.24 4.84
N HIS A 2 12.06 17.19 5.24
CA HIS A 2 10.81 16.89 5.92
C HIS A 2 9.76 16.36 4.92
N ILE A 3 8.89 15.42 5.31
CA ILE A 3 7.93 14.79 4.39
C ILE A 3 6.97 15.80 3.73
N ALA A 4 6.62 16.88 4.45
CA ALA A 4 5.78 17.95 3.92
C ALA A 4 6.46 18.72 2.75
N GLU A 5 7.78 18.87 2.78
CA GLU A 5 8.55 19.52 1.69
C GLU A 5 8.60 18.60 0.46
N LEU A 6 8.83 17.29 0.68
CA LEU A 6 8.77 16.29 -0.39
C LEU A 6 7.36 16.23 -1.01
N TYR A 7 6.32 16.37 -0.20
CA TYR A 7 4.95 16.39 -0.68
C TYR A 7 4.65 17.59 -1.60
N GLN A 8 5.22 18.76 -1.34
CA GLN A 8 5.10 19.92 -2.24
C GLN A 8 5.75 19.64 -3.61
N ILE A 9 6.88 18.93 -3.63
CA ILE A 9 7.51 18.50 -4.88
C ILE A 9 6.61 17.46 -5.58
N TYR A 10 6.09 16.48 -4.84
CA TYR A 10 5.17 15.47 -5.37
C TYR A 10 3.90 16.10 -5.98
N GLN A 11 3.34 17.15 -5.38
CA GLN A 11 2.17 17.85 -5.94
C GLN A 11 2.45 18.48 -7.31
N GLN A 12 3.69 18.91 -7.57
CA GLN A 12 4.11 19.43 -8.88
C GLN A 12 4.43 18.30 -9.87
N TYR A 13 4.87 17.15 -9.38
CA TYR A 13 5.30 15.99 -10.15
C TYR A 13 4.63 14.72 -9.61
N PRO A 14 3.31 14.53 -9.83
CA PRO A 14 2.51 13.52 -9.10
C PRO A 14 2.67 12.08 -9.62
N VAL A 15 3.67 11.83 -10.44
CA VAL A 15 3.98 10.49 -10.93
C VAL A 15 5.21 9.95 -10.23
N VAL A 16 5.08 8.82 -9.56
CA VAL A 16 6.16 8.13 -8.87
C VAL A 16 6.54 6.88 -9.63
N CYS A 17 7.84 6.64 -9.80
CA CYS A 17 8.39 5.42 -10.36
C CYS A 17 9.52 4.85 -9.51
N THR A 18 9.71 3.53 -9.59
CA THR A 18 10.75 2.78 -8.87
C THR A 18 11.63 1.96 -9.82
N ASP A 19 11.31 1.95 -11.12
CA ASP A 19 12.09 1.31 -12.18
C ASP A 19 12.53 2.37 -13.19
N SER A 20 13.83 2.69 -13.22
CA SER A 20 14.41 3.73 -14.08
C SER A 20 14.20 3.50 -15.58
N ARG A 21 13.87 2.26 -16.00
CA ARG A 21 13.57 1.91 -17.40
C ARG A 21 12.17 2.33 -17.83
N ASN A 22 11.26 2.49 -16.87
CA ASN A 22 9.83 2.73 -17.09
C ASN A 22 9.35 4.08 -16.53
N CYS A 23 10.27 4.97 -16.15
CA CYS A 23 9.91 6.30 -15.67
C CYS A 23 9.42 7.20 -16.81
N SER A 24 8.30 7.84 -16.62
CA SER A 24 7.82 8.90 -17.54
C SER A 24 8.53 10.22 -17.28
N SER A 25 8.57 11.08 -18.27
CA SER A 25 9.08 12.45 -18.10
C SER A 25 8.30 13.20 -17.01
N GLY A 26 9.03 13.93 -16.16
CA GLY A 26 8.46 14.67 -15.05
C GLY A 26 8.09 13.82 -13.83
N SER A 27 8.46 12.53 -13.76
CA SER A 27 8.22 11.69 -12.59
C SER A 27 9.26 11.89 -11.48
N LEU A 28 8.91 11.40 -10.28
CA LEU A 28 9.82 11.25 -9.15
C LEU A 28 10.32 9.80 -9.12
N PHE A 29 11.61 9.59 -9.28
CA PHE A 29 12.22 8.27 -9.15
C PHE A 29 12.61 8.00 -7.70
N PHE A 30 12.15 6.89 -7.13
CA PHE A 30 12.54 6.39 -5.82
C PHE A 30 13.55 5.27 -5.98
N ALA A 31 14.79 5.50 -5.60
CA ALA A 31 15.93 4.61 -5.77
C ALA A 31 15.93 3.49 -4.73
N LEU A 32 14.94 2.58 -4.81
CA LEU A 32 14.80 1.48 -3.86
C LEU A 32 15.99 0.51 -3.94
N LYS A 33 16.34 -0.08 -2.79
CA LYS A 33 17.29 -1.20 -2.68
C LYS A 33 16.54 -2.53 -2.56
N GLY A 34 17.04 -3.54 -3.23
CA GLY A 34 16.63 -4.92 -3.10
C GLY A 34 17.82 -5.80 -2.69
N GLU A 35 17.59 -7.09 -2.52
CA GLU A 35 18.65 -8.05 -2.11
C GLU A 35 19.81 -8.12 -3.13
N SER A 36 19.51 -7.95 -4.41
CA SER A 36 20.47 -8.12 -5.52
C SER A 36 20.71 -6.85 -6.34
N PHE A 37 20.12 -5.70 -5.97
CA PHE A 37 20.31 -4.44 -6.70
C PHE A 37 20.26 -3.23 -5.76
N ASP A 38 20.94 -2.16 -6.17
CA ASP A 38 20.88 -0.84 -5.52
C ASP A 38 20.33 0.18 -6.51
N GLY A 39 19.14 0.72 -6.22
CA GLY A 39 18.48 1.74 -7.03
C GLY A 39 19.25 3.04 -7.14
N ASN A 40 20.10 3.38 -6.14
CA ASN A 40 20.93 4.59 -6.17
C ASN A 40 21.83 4.65 -7.41
N LEU A 41 22.33 3.49 -7.89
CA LEU A 41 23.17 3.40 -9.08
C LEU A 41 22.44 3.82 -10.37
N PHE A 42 21.10 3.84 -10.35
CA PHE A 42 20.27 4.21 -11.49
C PHE A 42 19.70 5.64 -11.40
N ALA A 43 20.03 6.38 -10.33
CA ALA A 43 19.49 7.72 -10.10
C ALA A 43 19.86 8.70 -11.22
N ALA A 44 21.13 8.72 -11.66
CA ALA A 44 21.57 9.55 -12.79
C ALA A 44 20.82 9.18 -14.09
N LYS A 45 20.68 7.87 -14.35
CA LYS A 45 19.96 7.38 -15.52
C LYS A 45 18.48 7.79 -15.52
N ALA A 46 17.82 7.75 -14.37
CA ALA A 46 16.44 8.20 -14.22
C ALA A 46 16.28 9.69 -14.59
N LEU A 47 17.21 10.55 -14.15
CA LEU A 47 17.23 11.97 -14.52
C LEU A 47 17.50 12.19 -16.03
N GLU A 48 18.40 11.41 -16.64
CA GLU A 48 18.67 11.46 -18.10
C GLU A 48 17.43 11.05 -18.92
N THR A 49 16.62 10.11 -18.42
CA THR A 49 15.38 9.67 -19.07
C THR A 49 14.22 10.63 -18.85
N GLY A 50 14.40 11.70 -18.08
CA GLY A 50 13.44 12.78 -17.92
C GLY A 50 12.72 12.85 -16.59
N CYS A 51 13.11 12.07 -15.58
CA CYS A 51 12.59 12.27 -14.22
C CYS A 51 12.91 13.69 -13.73
N ALA A 52 11.97 14.32 -13.03
CA ALA A 52 12.16 15.65 -12.47
C ALA A 52 13.14 15.62 -11.29
N TYR A 53 12.97 14.63 -10.41
CA TYR A 53 13.80 14.40 -9.24
C TYR A 53 14.06 12.92 -9.02
N THR A 54 15.11 12.62 -8.26
CA THR A 54 15.41 11.27 -7.75
C THR A 54 15.57 11.31 -6.23
N VAL A 55 14.89 10.40 -5.52
CA VAL A 55 15.00 10.20 -4.07
C VAL A 55 16.03 9.10 -3.83
N VAL A 56 17.09 9.42 -3.10
CA VAL A 56 18.25 8.55 -2.86
C VAL A 56 18.61 8.50 -1.38
N ASP A 57 19.25 7.42 -0.92
CA ASP A 57 19.77 7.27 0.44
C ASP A 57 21.29 7.03 0.48
N ASP A 58 21.97 7.20 -0.65
CA ASP A 58 23.42 7.22 -0.75
C ASP A 58 23.90 8.65 -1.07
N PRO A 59 24.60 9.33 -0.15
CA PRO A 59 25.08 10.68 -0.39
C PRO A 59 26.13 10.78 -1.51
N THR A 60 26.79 9.66 -1.86
CA THR A 60 27.87 9.66 -2.87
C THR A 60 27.34 9.83 -4.30
N VAL A 61 26.07 9.48 -4.55
CA VAL A 61 25.45 9.62 -5.87
C VAL A 61 24.86 11.01 -6.13
N LYS A 62 24.75 11.85 -5.08
CA LYS A 62 24.16 13.19 -5.17
C LYS A 62 25.11 14.16 -5.87
N THR A 63 24.76 14.60 -7.09
CA THR A 63 25.57 15.52 -7.90
C THR A 63 24.96 16.91 -8.04
N ASP A 64 23.64 17.06 -7.94
CA ASP A 64 22.93 18.34 -8.07
C ASP A 64 21.67 18.41 -7.20
N ASN A 65 20.88 19.49 -7.32
CA ASN A 65 19.70 19.76 -6.51
C ASN A 65 18.48 18.89 -6.88
N ARG A 66 18.53 18.11 -7.96
CA ARG A 66 17.48 17.16 -8.34
C ARG A 66 17.59 15.84 -7.57
N TYR A 67 18.68 15.65 -6.83
CA TYR A 67 18.84 14.50 -5.92
C TYR A 67 18.33 14.87 -4.54
N ILE A 68 17.26 14.24 -4.12
CA ILE A 68 16.66 14.38 -2.79
C ILE A 68 17.25 13.29 -1.90
N LEU A 69 18.22 13.69 -1.05
CA LEU A 69 18.85 12.77 -0.11
C LEU A 69 17.94 12.57 1.12
N VAL A 70 17.69 11.31 1.45
CA VAL A 70 16.89 10.86 2.61
C VAL A 70 17.63 9.76 3.37
N ASP A 71 17.18 9.43 4.59
CA ASP A 71 17.82 8.38 5.41
C ASP A 71 17.51 6.97 4.89
N ASN A 72 16.29 6.78 4.36
CA ASN A 72 15.82 5.51 3.79
C ASN A 72 14.75 5.76 2.72
N VAL A 73 15.01 5.32 1.50
CA VAL A 73 14.13 5.58 0.34
C VAL A 73 12.79 4.86 0.50
N LEU A 74 12.77 3.60 0.97
CA LEU A 74 11.54 2.85 1.14
C LEU A 74 10.62 3.48 2.20
N GLN A 75 11.19 3.80 3.37
CA GLN A 75 10.42 4.48 4.43
C GLN A 75 9.90 5.84 3.96
N THR A 76 10.67 6.58 3.17
CA THR A 76 10.25 7.87 2.61
C THR A 76 9.09 7.70 1.64
N LEU A 77 9.11 6.66 0.78
CA LEU A 77 8.00 6.33 -0.12
C LEU A 77 6.72 6.02 0.68
N GLN A 78 6.84 5.19 1.72
CA GLN A 78 5.72 4.83 2.60
C GLN A 78 5.17 6.06 3.33
N GLN A 79 6.03 6.89 3.91
CA GLN A 79 5.63 8.12 4.60
C GLN A 79 4.96 9.13 3.66
N LEU A 80 5.45 9.26 2.43
CA LEU A 80 4.82 10.11 1.42
C LEU A 80 3.40 9.62 1.09
N ALA A 81 3.21 8.31 0.93
CA ALA A 81 1.91 7.71 0.67
C ALA A 81 0.94 7.90 1.84
N VAL A 82 1.40 7.69 3.07
CA VAL A 82 0.61 7.96 4.29
C VAL A 82 0.20 9.42 4.36
N TYR A 83 1.13 10.35 4.14
CA TYR A 83 0.87 11.78 4.18
C TYR A 83 -0.16 12.18 3.11
N HIS A 84 -0.01 11.67 1.89
CA HIS A 84 -0.96 11.90 0.79
C HIS A 84 -2.36 11.36 1.11
N ARG A 85 -2.45 10.14 1.64
CA ARG A 85 -3.69 9.51 2.11
C ARG A 85 -4.41 10.38 3.16
N GLN A 86 -3.66 10.92 4.12
CA GLN A 86 -4.20 11.77 5.19
C GLN A 86 -4.72 13.12 4.68
N ILE A 87 -4.10 13.69 3.66
CA ILE A 87 -4.57 14.94 3.02
C ILE A 87 -5.89 14.70 2.28
N LEU A 88 -5.99 13.64 1.48
CA LEU A 88 -7.15 13.38 0.62
C LEU A 88 -8.36 12.81 1.39
N LYS A 89 -8.11 12.00 2.43
CA LYS A 89 -9.16 11.37 3.27
C LYS A 89 -10.18 10.54 2.50
N THR A 90 -9.83 10.08 1.30
CA THR A 90 -10.68 9.20 0.48
C THR A 90 -10.99 7.92 1.26
N PRO A 91 -12.25 7.48 1.43
CA PRO A 91 -12.57 6.22 2.12
C PRO A 91 -11.87 5.02 1.48
N VAL A 92 -11.26 4.16 2.30
CA VAL A 92 -10.48 3.00 1.87
C VAL A 92 -11.07 1.71 2.39
N ILE A 93 -11.26 0.74 1.49
CA ILE A 93 -11.55 -0.66 1.81
C ILE A 93 -10.24 -1.45 1.70
N GLY A 94 -9.73 -1.95 2.83
CA GLY A 94 -8.58 -2.85 2.87
C GLY A 94 -9.02 -4.30 2.67
N ILE A 95 -8.35 -5.04 1.79
CA ILE A 95 -8.64 -6.45 1.52
C ILE A 95 -7.42 -7.30 1.79
N THR A 96 -7.56 -8.31 2.63
CA THR A 96 -6.57 -9.38 2.80
C THR A 96 -7.23 -10.75 2.81
N GLY A 97 -6.47 -11.80 3.06
CA GLY A 97 -6.92 -13.18 3.15
C GLY A 97 -5.92 -14.15 2.53
N THR A 98 -6.15 -15.42 2.72
CA THR A 98 -5.30 -16.48 2.15
C THR A 98 -5.50 -16.55 0.63
N ASN A 99 -6.73 -16.77 0.19
CA ASN A 99 -7.10 -16.92 -1.23
C ASN A 99 -8.19 -15.90 -1.60
N GLY A 100 -8.36 -15.65 -2.91
CA GLY A 100 -9.46 -14.87 -3.45
C GLY A 100 -9.35 -13.35 -3.28
N LYS A 101 -8.26 -12.81 -2.72
CA LYS A 101 -8.04 -11.36 -2.57
C LYS A 101 -8.22 -10.61 -3.87
N THR A 102 -7.46 -10.97 -4.90
CA THR A 102 -7.48 -10.31 -6.21
C THR A 102 -8.84 -10.46 -6.88
N THR A 103 -9.46 -11.65 -6.83
CA THR A 103 -10.81 -11.87 -7.38
C THR A 103 -11.85 -10.98 -6.69
N THR A 104 -11.82 -10.92 -5.35
CA THR A 104 -12.73 -10.08 -4.57
C THR A 104 -12.50 -8.60 -4.87
N LYS A 105 -11.24 -8.17 -4.97
CA LYS A 105 -10.87 -6.80 -5.35
C LYS A 105 -11.42 -6.44 -6.73
N GLU A 106 -11.24 -7.29 -7.75
CA GLU A 106 -11.72 -7.02 -9.11
C GLU A 106 -13.26 -6.98 -9.17
N LEU A 107 -13.95 -7.89 -8.47
CA LEU A 107 -15.40 -7.87 -8.38
C LEU A 107 -15.92 -6.61 -7.69
N LEU A 108 -15.32 -6.22 -6.57
CA LEU A 108 -15.65 -4.97 -5.89
C LEU A 108 -15.36 -3.75 -6.78
N ALA A 109 -14.22 -3.76 -7.48
CA ALA A 109 -13.90 -2.67 -8.40
C ALA A 109 -14.94 -2.54 -9.52
N ALA A 110 -15.38 -3.65 -10.11
CA ALA A 110 -16.40 -3.63 -11.15
C ALA A 110 -17.74 -3.06 -10.65
N VAL A 111 -18.18 -3.49 -9.45
CA VAL A 111 -19.45 -3.04 -8.89
C VAL A 111 -19.39 -1.60 -8.38
N LEU A 112 -18.34 -1.24 -7.62
CA LEU A 112 -18.21 0.08 -7.01
C LEU A 112 -17.98 1.18 -8.05
N SER A 113 -17.29 0.89 -9.16
CA SER A 113 -17.08 1.84 -10.26
C SER A 113 -18.36 2.30 -10.94
N ALA A 114 -19.49 1.57 -10.75
CA ALA A 114 -20.80 2.04 -11.22
C ALA A 114 -21.30 3.29 -10.46
N LYS A 115 -20.78 3.54 -9.26
CA LYS A 115 -21.23 4.65 -8.40
C LYS A 115 -20.11 5.60 -7.99
N TYR A 116 -18.89 5.11 -7.83
CA TYR A 116 -17.76 5.85 -7.27
C TYR A 116 -16.68 6.07 -8.34
N ASN A 117 -16.00 7.22 -8.28
CA ASN A 117 -14.71 7.34 -8.95
C ASN A 117 -13.69 6.57 -8.11
N LEU A 118 -13.37 5.35 -8.55
CA LEU A 118 -12.71 4.34 -7.74
C LEU A 118 -11.22 4.25 -8.08
N LEU A 119 -10.35 4.34 -7.06
CA LEU A 119 -8.98 3.82 -7.14
C LEU A 119 -8.97 2.39 -6.63
N TYR A 120 -8.21 1.50 -7.28
CA TYR A 120 -7.95 0.16 -6.73
C TYR A 120 -6.55 -0.34 -7.09
N THR A 121 -6.08 -1.32 -6.31
CA THR A 121 -4.79 -1.98 -6.53
C THR A 121 -4.75 -2.64 -7.90
N LEU A 122 -3.80 -2.27 -8.73
CA LEU A 122 -3.55 -2.90 -10.04
C LEU A 122 -2.63 -4.12 -9.90
N GLY A 123 -2.96 -5.18 -10.63
CA GLY A 123 -2.17 -6.40 -10.61
C GLY A 123 -1.95 -6.93 -9.18
N ASN A 124 -0.69 -7.15 -8.85
CA ASN A 124 -0.22 -7.67 -7.55
C ASN A 124 0.52 -6.61 -6.71
N LEU A 125 0.23 -5.32 -6.87
CA LEU A 125 0.83 -4.22 -6.09
C LEU A 125 0.28 -4.19 -4.65
N ASN A 126 0.44 -5.30 -3.92
CA ASN A 126 -0.19 -5.58 -2.63
C ASN A 126 0.80 -5.71 -1.46
N ASN A 127 2.07 -5.35 -1.67
CA ASN A 127 3.15 -5.40 -0.68
C ASN A 127 3.59 -4.02 -0.20
N HIS A 128 4.64 -3.96 0.63
CA HIS A 128 5.23 -2.76 1.23
C HIS A 128 5.76 -1.69 0.24
N ILE A 129 5.85 -2.01 -1.06
CA ILE A 129 6.15 -1.07 -2.15
C ILE A 129 4.88 -0.77 -2.96
N GLY A 130 4.11 -1.81 -3.30
CA GLY A 130 2.95 -1.70 -4.17
C GLY A 130 1.79 -0.92 -3.55
N VAL A 131 1.55 -1.08 -2.25
CA VAL A 131 0.50 -0.33 -1.54
C VAL A 131 0.81 1.18 -1.52
N PRO A 132 2.01 1.65 -1.15
CA PRO A 132 2.39 3.06 -1.31
C PRO A 132 2.22 3.59 -2.74
N LEU A 133 2.70 2.86 -3.74
CA LEU A 133 2.56 3.25 -5.15
C LEU A 133 1.09 3.35 -5.58
N THR A 134 0.23 2.48 -5.08
CA THR A 134 -1.21 2.54 -5.34
C THR A 134 -1.82 3.79 -4.71
N LEU A 135 -1.51 4.08 -3.44
CA LEU A 135 -2.03 5.25 -2.73
C LEU A 135 -1.58 6.58 -3.36
N LEU A 136 -0.34 6.64 -3.85
CA LEU A 136 0.18 7.82 -4.55
C LEU A 136 -0.47 8.07 -5.94
N ARG A 137 -1.38 7.21 -6.38
CA ARG A 137 -2.26 7.45 -7.53
C ARG A 137 -3.61 8.06 -7.14
N LEU A 138 -3.91 8.23 -5.85
CA LEU A 138 -5.10 8.94 -5.42
C LEU A 138 -5.06 10.39 -5.93
N THR A 139 -6.22 10.87 -6.33
CA THR A 139 -6.46 12.28 -6.67
C THR A 139 -7.69 12.78 -5.91
N PRO A 140 -7.93 14.11 -5.85
CA PRO A 140 -9.12 14.65 -5.21
C PRO A 140 -10.44 14.17 -5.85
N GLU A 141 -10.42 13.69 -7.07
CA GLU A 141 -11.60 13.18 -7.77
C GLU A 141 -11.99 11.77 -7.30
N HIS A 142 -11.07 10.99 -6.73
CA HIS A 142 -11.38 9.66 -6.23
C HIS A 142 -12.26 9.75 -4.97
N THR A 143 -13.40 9.07 -5.02
CA THR A 143 -14.40 9.07 -3.93
C THR A 143 -14.41 7.79 -3.11
N MET A 144 -13.65 6.77 -3.54
CA MET A 144 -13.46 5.49 -2.85
C MET A 144 -12.13 4.86 -3.30
N ALA A 145 -11.52 4.06 -2.44
CA ALA A 145 -10.36 3.23 -2.83
C ALA A 145 -10.50 1.80 -2.31
N VAL A 146 -9.98 0.83 -3.07
CA VAL A 146 -9.90 -0.60 -2.70
C VAL A 146 -8.44 -1.02 -2.74
N ILE A 147 -7.87 -1.33 -1.58
CA ILE A 147 -6.44 -1.64 -1.42
C ILE A 147 -6.28 -3.11 -1.04
N GLU A 148 -5.68 -3.89 -1.94
CA GLU A 148 -5.29 -5.27 -1.66
C GLU A 148 -3.99 -5.29 -0.85
N MET A 149 -3.96 -6.12 0.21
CA MET A 149 -2.84 -6.29 1.12
C MET A 149 -2.45 -7.76 1.20
N GLY A 150 -1.28 -8.08 0.68
CA GLY A 150 -0.68 -9.41 0.70
C GLY A 150 0.36 -9.54 1.82
N ALA A 151 0.49 -10.73 2.39
CA ALA A 151 1.52 -11.03 3.39
C ALA A 151 1.98 -12.48 3.31
N ASN A 152 3.25 -12.68 3.55
CA ASN A 152 3.94 -13.97 3.69
C ASN A 152 4.43 -14.19 5.14
N HIS A 153 4.56 -13.13 5.94
CA HIS A 153 5.06 -13.18 7.33
C HIS A 153 4.14 -12.39 8.27
N PRO A 154 4.15 -12.73 9.58
CA PRO A 154 3.49 -11.92 10.61
C PRO A 154 4.03 -10.48 10.63
N GLY A 155 3.16 -9.52 10.91
CA GLY A 155 3.49 -8.09 10.96
C GLY A 155 3.32 -7.34 9.64
N GLU A 156 3.32 -8.03 8.49
CA GLU A 156 3.21 -7.38 7.19
C GLU A 156 1.83 -6.75 6.96
N ILE A 157 0.73 -7.43 7.34
CA ILE A 157 -0.62 -6.83 7.24
C ILE A 157 -0.78 -5.64 8.18
N ARG A 158 -0.17 -5.69 9.35
CA ARG A 158 -0.15 -4.54 10.28
C ARG A 158 0.54 -3.34 9.63
N GLU A 159 1.73 -3.52 9.06
CA GLU A 159 2.46 -2.47 8.35
C GLU A 159 1.64 -1.90 7.19
N LEU A 160 1.09 -2.76 6.33
CA LEU A 160 0.26 -2.35 5.20
C LEU A 160 -1.02 -1.63 5.63
N SER A 161 -1.63 -2.04 6.75
CA SER A 161 -2.79 -1.35 7.32
C SER A 161 -2.45 0.05 7.82
N TRP A 162 -1.26 0.23 8.45
CA TRP A 162 -0.78 1.55 8.85
C TRP A 162 -0.50 2.46 7.65
N ILE A 163 -0.04 1.92 6.53
CA ILE A 163 0.20 2.67 5.29
C ILE A 163 -1.13 3.01 4.60
N ALA A 164 -2.01 2.01 4.41
CA ALA A 164 -3.27 2.18 3.68
C ALA A 164 -4.32 2.96 4.45
N GLN A 165 -4.28 2.91 5.78
CA GLN A 165 -5.26 3.52 6.70
C GLN A 165 -6.71 3.21 6.29
N PRO A 166 -7.10 1.92 6.23
CA PRO A 166 -8.44 1.54 5.80
C PRO A 166 -9.52 1.97 6.80
N ASP A 167 -10.67 2.41 6.28
CA ASP A 167 -11.88 2.69 7.04
C ASP A 167 -12.75 1.42 7.15
N TYR A 168 -12.61 0.53 6.16
CA TYR A 168 -13.33 -0.75 6.06
C TYR A 168 -12.35 -1.87 5.79
N GLY A 169 -12.64 -3.07 6.30
CA GLY A 169 -11.81 -4.25 6.07
C GLY A 169 -12.59 -5.48 5.61
N ILE A 170 -11.94 -6.25 4.74
CA ILE A 170 -12.41 -7.55 4.30
C ILE A 170 -11.27 -8.55 4.46
N ILE A 171 -11.51 -9.64 5.19
CA ILE A 171 -10.68 -10.83 5.15
C ILE A 171 -11.49 -11.87 4.36
N THR A 172 -11.02 -12.20 3.16
CA THR A 172 -11.75 -13.12 2.26
C THR A 172 -11.91 -14.51 2.85
N ASN A 173 -10.84 -15.05 3.37
CA ASN A 173 -10.79 -16.31 4.12
C ASN A 173 -9.46 -16.46 4.86
N VAL A 174 -9.42 -17.47 5.73
CA VAL A 174 -8.19 -17.96 6.36
C VAL A 174 -8.05 -19.45 6.02
N GLY A 175 -6.88 -19.85 5.54
CA GLY A 175 -6.59 -21.22 5.17
C GLY A 175 -5.08 -21.49 5.19
N LEU A 176 -4.71 -22.74 4.95
CA LEU A 176 -3.32 -23.18 4.91
C LEU A 176 -2.64 -22.64 3.65
N ALA A 177 -1.81 -21.60 3.81
CA ALA A 177 -0.92 -21.09 2.78
C ALA A 177 0.27 -20.39 3.43
N HIS A 178 1.39 -20.33 2.72
CA HIS A 178 2.64 -19.70 3.16
C HIS A 178 3.11 -20.18 4.56
N LEU A 179 2.96 -21.50 4.84
CA LEU A 179 3.29 -22.08 6.14
C LEU A 179 4.77 -21.91 6.50
N GLU A 180 5.66 -21.81 5.51
CA GLU A 180 7.08 -21.52 5.73
C GLU A 180 7.27 -20.16 6.45
N GLY A 181 6.45 -19.16 6.11
CA GLY A 181 6.52 -17.83 6.72
C GLY A 181 5.67 -17.67 7.97
N PHE A 182 4.49 -18.31 8.03
CA PHE A 182 3.55 -18.17 9.16
C PHE A 182 3.68 -19.27 10.21
N GLY A 183 4.36 -20.38 9.93
CA GLY A 183 4.61 -21.50 10.82
C GLY A 183 3.40 -22.42 11.06
N SER A 184 2.20 -21.89 11.21
CA SER A 184 0.96 -22.65 11.52
C SER A 184 -0.29 -21.96 10.99
N LEU A 185 -1.44 -22.65 11.07
CA LEU A 185 -2.75 -22.05 10.79
C LEU A 185 -3.06 -20.89 11.76
N GLU A 186 -2.71 -21.02 13.03
CA GLU A 186 -2.83 -19.95 14.03
C GLU A 186 -2.01 -18.73 13.64
N GLY A 187 -0.79 -18.95 13.12
CA GLY A 187 0.05 -17.88 12.58
C GLY A 187 -0.61 -17.15 11.40
N VAL A 188 -1.29 -17.88 10.50
CA VAL A 188 -2.06 -17.27 9.40
C VAL A 188 -3.25 -16.49 9.94
N ILE A 189 -4.02 -17.06 10.89
CA ILE A 189 -5.16 -16.39 11.54
C ILE A 189 -4.69 -15.07 12.15
N HIS A 190 -3.63 -15.11 12.96
CA HIS A 190 -3.08 -13.93 13.62
C HIS A 190 -2.65 -12.87 12.59
N ALA A 191 -1.84 -13.26 11.60
CA ALA A 191 -1.34 -12.33 10.59
C ALA A 191 -2.46 -11.66 9.77
N LYS A 192 -3.51 -12.40 9.38
CA LYS A 192 -4.65 -11.80 8.68
C LYS A 192 -5.51 -10.95 9.62
N GLY A 193 -5.61 -11.35 10.91
CA GLY A 193 -6.29 -10.61 11.97
C GLY A 193 -5.71 -9.22 12.24
N GLU A 194 -4.45 -8.97 11.89
CA GLU A 194 -3.80 -7.65 12.04
C GLU A 194 -4.58 -6.51 11.34
N LEU A 195 -5.30 -6.79 10.26
CA LEU A 195 -6.23 -5.83 9.64
C LEU A 195 -7.39 -5.48 10.60
N TYR A 196 -7.97 -6.47 11.25
CA TYR A 196 -9.05 -6.25 12.22
C TYR A 196 -8.54 -5.54 13.47
N ASP A 197 -7.30 -5.82 13.90
CA ASP A 197 -6.67 -5.11 15.02
C ASP A 197 -6.47 -3.62 14.72
N TYR A 198 -6.04 -3.28 13.50
CA TYR A 198 -5.94 -1.90 13.04
C TYR A 198 -7.31 -1.20 13.07
N LEU A 199 -8.34 -1.82 12.46
CA LEU A 199 -9.68 -1.26 12.39
C LEU A 199 -10.32 -1.09 13.78
N ARG A 200 -10.04 -1.99 14.73
CA ARG A 200 -10.48 -1.86 16.12
C ARG A 200 -9.89 -0.63 16.79
N GLN A 201 -8.61 -0.31 16.53
CA GLN A 201 -7.94 0.86 17.08
C GLN A 201 -8.44 2.17 16.45
N THR A 202 -8.91 2.13 15.21
CA THR A 202 -9.32 3.32 14.44
C THR A 202 -10.84 3.49 14.33
N ASN A 203 -11.63 2.64 15.03
CA ASN A 203 -13.09 2.60 14.95
C ASN A 203 -13.62 2.35 13.52
N GLY A 204 -12.87 1.57 12.74
CA GLY A 204 -13.28 1.14 11.40
C GLY A 204 -14.31 0.02 11.47
N LYS A 205 -14.82 -0.37 10.28
CA LYS A 205 -15.86 -1.39 10.13
C LYS A 205 -15.35 -2.57 9.33
N ILE A 206 -15.99 -3.73 9.48
CA ILE A 206 -15.64 -4.92 8.70
C ILE A 206 -16.83 -5.47 7.91
N PHE A 207 -16.55 -5.95 6.71
CA PHE A 207 -17.45 -6.84 5.99
C PHE A 207 -17.02 -8.27 6.29
N ILE A 208 -17.93 -9.09 6.84
CA ILE A 208 -17.57 -10.40 7.36
C ILE A 208 -18.54 -11.49 6.90
N HIS A 209 -17.98 -12.61 6.41
CA HIS A 209 -18.74 -13.82 6.13
C HIS A 209 -19.20 -14.46 7.46
N LYS A 210 -20.52 -14.41 7.71
CA LYS A 210 -21.10 -14.76 9.03
C LYS A 210 -20.89 -16.22 9.45
N GLU A 211 -20.71 -17.13 8.49
CA GLU A 211 -20.54 -18.57 8.75
C GLU A 211 -19.07 -19.00 8.91
N ASN A 212 -18.11 -18.10 8.72
CA ASN A 212 -16.70 -18.44 8.86
C ASN A 212 -16.25 -18.32 10.33
N PRO A 213 -15.97 -19.44 11.03
CA PRO A 213 -15.67 -19.42 12.47
C PRO A 213 -14.36 -18.70 12.79
N TYR A 214 -13.36 -18.75 11.89
CA TYR A 214 -12.08 -18.06 12.10
C TYR A 214 -12.26 -16.54 12.04
N LEU A 215 -13.07 -16.05 11.09
CA LEU A 215 -13.33 -14.61 10.97
C LEU A 215 -14.15 -14.13 12.17
N GLN A 216 -15.16 -14.89 12.60
CA GLN A 216 -15.98 -14.56 13.75
C GLN A 216 -15.15 -14.48 15.05
N SER A 217 -14.19 -15.40 15.24
CA SER A 217 -13.32 -15.37 16.43
C SER A 217 -12.45 -14.12 16.53
N MET A 218 -12.08 -13.51 15.40
CA MET A 218 -11.26 -12.28 15.34
C MET A 218 -12.08 -10.99 15.40
N ALA A 219 -13.41 -11.04 15.18
CA ALA A 219 -14.26 -9.86 14.95
C ALA A 219 -14.75 -9.15 16.22
N HIS A 220 -14.36 -9.61 17.41
CA HIS A 220 -14.78 -9.01 18.68
C HIS A 220 -14.50 -7.51 18.75
N GLY A 221 -15.52 -6.73 19.19
CA GLY A 221 -15.38 -5.28 19.40
C GLY A 221 -15.36 -4.45 18.10
N LEU A 222 -15.66 -5.06 16.94
CA LEU A 222 -15.75 -4.37 15.66
C LEU A 222 -17.20 -4.19 15.21
N GLU A 223 -17.51 -3.08 14.57
CA GLU A 223 -18.77 -2.92 13.83
C GLU A 223 -18.76 -3.79 12.58
N GLN A 224 -19.77 -4.68 12.47
CA GLN A 224 -19.81 -5.73 11.46
C GLN A 224 -20.94 -5.50 10.46
N ILE A 225 -20.62 -5.62 9.17
CA ILE A 225 -21.57 -5.74 8.07
C ILE A 225 -21.46 -7.18 7.57
N THR A 226 -22.48 -8.01 7.88
CA THR A 226 -22.45 -9.44 7.61
C THR A 226 -22.96 -9.78 6.21
N TYR A 227 -22.37 -10.81 5.60
CA TYR A 227 -22.85 -11.43 4.36
C TYR A 227 -22.69 -12.97 4.45
N GLY A 228 -23.37 -13.73 3.55
CA GLY A 228 -23.42 -15.20 3.48
C GLY A 228 -24.80 -15.74 3.64
#